data_f25bdd8854ec50fe6d8f50a588eb2f0c
#
_entry.id   f25bdd8854ec50fe6d8f50a588eb2f0c
#
_cell.length_a   1.000
_cell.length_b   1.000
_cell.length_c   1.000
_cell.angle_alpha   90.00
_cell.angle_beta   90.00
_cell.angle_gamma   90.00
#
_symmetry.space_group_name_H-M   'P 1'
#
loop_
_entity.id
_entity.type
_entity.pdbx_description
1 polymer ?
#
loop_
_entity_poly.entity_id
_entity_poly.type
_entity_poly.pdbx_seq_one_letter_code
_entity_poly.pdbx_strand_id
1 'polypeptide(L)'
;MKTDYTDISFANNGKLKLLIIVGTRPEIIRLSEVIKKCRLYFDCILAHTGQNYDYNLNGIFFRDLKLDDAEVYMDAVGADLGETVGNIIAASYKLMTSLKPDALLILGDTNSCLSAISAKRLHIPIFHMEAGNRCKDECLPEETNRRIVDIISDVNLAYSEHARRYLAECGLPKERTYVTGSPMAEVLRANLTEIKASDVLTRLKLEAGKYILLSAHREENIDTEENFTSLFTAVNKLAEKYNMPVLYSCHPRSRKRLEESGFKLDNRVIQHEPLGFHDYNKLQMSAFLVVSDSGTLPEESSFYISEGSPFPAVCIRTSTERPEALDKGDFILAGIDEKSLLQAADTAVMLKKNGDFGLPTPAYMDENVSDKVVRIIQGYTGVVNKMVWRK
;
A
#
# COMPACT_ATOMS: atom_id res chain seq x y z
N MET A 1 12.00 -10.74 -19.17
CA MET A 1 12.92 -10.58 -18.03
C MET A 1 14.26 -10.06 -18.52
N LYS A 2 14.75 -8.94 -17.97
CA LYS A 2 16.10 -8.43 -18.26
C LYS A 2 17.14 -9.47 -17.81
N THR A 3 18.10 -9.79 -18.66
CA THR A 3 19.07 -10.88 -18.42
C THR A 3 20.44 -10.37 -17.98
N ASP A 4 20.70 -9.08 -18.18
CA ASP A 4 21.97 -8.43 -17.90
C ASP A 4 21.74 -7.07 -17.22
N TYR A 5 22.57 -6.74 -16.24
CA TYR A 5 22.56 -5.50 -15.46
C TYR A 5 23.95 -4.86 -15.39
N THR A 6 24.84 -5.17 -16.33
CA THR A 6 26.22 -4.67 -16.36
C THR A 6 26.32 -3.18 -16.68
N ASP A 7 25.27 -2.61 -17.27
CA ASP A 7 25.10 -1.18 -17.57
C ASP A 7 24.72 -0.33 -16.36
N ILE A 8 24.42 -0.97 -15.22
CA ILE A 8 23.93 -0.31 -14.00
C ILE A 8 24.96 -0.48 -12.89
N SER A 9 25.29 0.61 -12.23
CA SER A 9 26.25 0.60 -11.10
C SER A 9 25.91 1.69 -10.09
N PHE A 10 26.30 1.46 -8.85
CA PHE A 10 26.31 2.49 -7.83
C PHE A 10 27.34 3.58 -8.21
N ALA A 11 27.09 4.81 -7.75
CA ALA A 11 27.98 5.94 -7.99
C ALA A 11 29.35 5.79 -7.29
N ASN A 12 29.43 4.89 -6.29
CA ASN A 12 30.63 4.64 -5.47
C ASN A 12 31.18 5.93 -4.78
N ASN A 13 30.25 6.73 -4.25
CA ASN A 13 30.51 8.02 -3.61
C ASN A 13 30.92 7.94 -2.14
N GLY A 14 31.26 6.74 -1.65
CA GLY A 14 31.66 6.49 -0.25
C GLY A 14 30.49 6.31 0.72
N LYS A 15 29.25 6.43 0.25
CA LYS A 15 28.05 6.15 1.05
C LYS A 15 27.69 4.66 1.00
N LEU A 16 26.88 4.20 1.97
CA LEU A 16 26.30 2.86 1.97
C LEU A 16 25.47 2.65 0.71
N LYS A 17 25.68 1.51 0.03
CA LYS A 17 25.00 1.13 -1.20
C LYS A 17 23.67 0.47 -0.86
N LEU A 18 22.59 1.17 -1.09
CA LEU A 18 21.23 0.71 -0.80
C LEU A 18 20.49 0.35 -2.08
N LEU A 19 20.01 -0.88 -2.14
CA LEU A 19 19.04 -1.30 -3.16
C LEU A 19 17.64 -1.25 -2.56
N ILE A 20 16.70 -0.58 -3.23
CA ILE A 20 15.27 -0.60 -2.90
C ILE A 20 14.56 -1.34 -4.02
N ILE A 21 13.72 -2.32 -3.70
CA ILE A 21 12.93 -3.06 -4.71
C ILE A 21 11.45 -2.85 -4.45
N VAL A 22 10.73 -2.44 -5.51
CA VAL A 22 9.28 -2.24 -5.52
C VAL A 22 8.65 -2.95 -6.72
N GLY A 23 7.37 -3.24 -6.67
CA GLY A 23 6.66 -3.91 -7.76
C GLY A 23 5.29 -3.33 -8.07
N THR A 24 4.71 -2.55 -7.16
CA THR A 24 3.34 -2.08 -7.27
C THR A 24 3.19 -0.61 -6.88
N ARG A 25 2.10 0.01 -7.33
CA ARG A 25 1.76 1.40 -6.99
C ARG A 25 1.67 1.67 -5.49
N PRO A 26 1.02 0.83 -4.67
CA PRO A 26 0.97 1.04 -3.23
C PRO A 26 2.36 1.10 -2.57
N GLU A 27 3.33 0.31 -3.05
CA GLU A 27 4.72 0.37 -2.57
C GLU A 27 5.38 1.70 -2.93
N ILE A 28 5.22 2.16 -4.18
CA ILE A 28 5.77 3.44 -4.65
C ILE A 28 5.20 4.60 -3.82
N ILE A 29 3.89 4.63 -3.61
CA ILE A 29 3.23 5.67 -2.81
C ILE A 29 3.79 5.68 -1.38
N ARG A 30 3.75 4.54 -0.70
CA ARG A 30 4.18 4.44 0.71
C ARG A 30 5.65 4.71 0.90
N LEU A 31 6.50 4.29 -0.04
CA LEU A 31 7.95 4.50 0.03
C LEU A 31 8.41 5.84 -0.51
N SER A 32 7.54 6.68 -1.07
CA SER A 32 7.96 7.90 -1.78
C SER A 32 8.89 8.79 -0.95
N GLU A 33 8.51 9.14 0.26
CA GLU A 33 9.34 9.98 1.13
C GLU A 33 10.58 9.24 1.67
N VAL A 34 10.46 7.92 1.90
CA VAL A 34 11.59 7.06 2.27
C VAL A 34 12.61 6.99 1.13
N ILE A 35 12.17 6.80 -0.12
CA ILE A 35 13.06 6.78 -1.31
C ILE A 35 13.79 8.12 -1.44
N LYS A 36 13.07 9.24 -1.39
CA LYS A 36 13.68 10.57 -1.45
C LYS A 36 14.76 10.75 -0.37
N LYS A 37 14.42 10.37 0.86
CA LYS A 37 15.35 10.48 1.99
C LYS A 37 16.56 9.54 1.81
N CYS A 38 16.34 8.30 1.38
CA CYS A 38 17.43 7.35 1.10
C CYS A 38 18.38 7.85 0.00
N ARG A 39 17.87 8.45 -1.08
CA ARG A 39 18.69 9.05 -2.13
C ARG A 39 19.59 10.20 -1.65
N LEU A 40 19.18 10.92 -0.59
CA LEU A 40 20.02 11.97 0.00
C LEU A 40 21.19 11.39 0.81
N TYR A 41 20.98 10.32 1.54
CA TYR A 41 21.93 9.81 2.53
C TYR A 41 22.72 8.59 2.07
N PHE A 42 22.24 7.84 1.10
CA PHE A 42 22.85 6.61 0.59
C PHE A 42 23.25 6.75 -0.89
N ASP A 43 24.13 5.87 -1.33
CA ASP A 43 24.29 5.54 -2.75
C ASP A 43 23.14 4.57 -3.08
N CYS A 44 22.05 5.10 -3.63
CA CYS A 44 20.75 4.44 -3.66
C CYS A 44 20.35 4.12 -5.11
N ILE A 45 19.92 2.89 -5.33
CA ILE A 45 19.29 2.43 -6.57
C ILE A 45 17.89 1.93 -6.26
N LEU A 46 16.90 2.41 -7.02
CA LEU A 46 15.53 1.92 -7.02
C LEU A 46 15.33 0.96 -8.19
N ALA A 47 14.88 -0.26 -7.89
CA ALA A 47 14.54 -1.25 -8.90
C ALA A 47 13.04 -1.57 -8.85
N HIS A 48 12.42 -1.68 -10.02
CA HIS A 48 11.01 -2.04 -10.19
C HIS A 48 10.90 -3.44 -10.82
N THR A 49 10.10 -4.33 -10.25
CA THR A 49 9.97 -5.72 -10.75
C THR A 49 9.24 -5.81 -12.08
N GLY A 50 8.49 -4.79 -12.47
CA GLY A 50 7.71 -4.76 -13.70
C GLY A 50 6.26 -5.22 -13.54
N GLN A 51 5.81 -5.58 -12.32
CA GLN A 51 4.41 -5.89 -12.08
C GLN A 51 3.53 -4.65 -12.35
N ASN A 52 2.40 -4.85 -13.02
CA ASN A 52 1.47 -3.77 -13.41
C ASN A 52 2.11 -2.65 -14.27
N TYR A 53 2.93 -3.04 -15.24
CA TYR A 53 3.57 -2.11 -16.17
C TYR A 53 2.57 -1.56 -17.19
N ASP A 54 1.64 -0.72 -16.72
CA ASP A 54 1.00 0.28 -17.57
C ASP A 54 1.70 1.61 -17.29
N TYR A 55 2.53 2.04 -18.22
CA TYR A 55 3.31 3.28 -18.11
C TYR A 55 2.41 4.49 -17.81
N ASN A 56 1.19 4.51 -18.36
CA ASN A 56 0.24 5.60 -18.13
C ASN A 56 -0.31 5.61 -16.69
N LEU A 57 -0.37 4.45 -16.04
CA LEU A 57 -0.84 4.34 -14.65
C LEU A 57 0.29 4.51 -13.63
N ASN A 58 1.51 4.06 -13.92
CA ASN A 58 2.64 4.20 -13.00
C ASN A 58 3.32 5.58 -13.07
N GLY A 59 3.52 6.12 -14.26
CA GLY A 59 4.17 7.42 -14.46
C GLY A 59 3.45 8.59 -13.76
N ILE A 60 2.12 8.51 -13.58
CA ILE A 60 1.37 9.54 -12.86
C ILE A 60 1.79 9.62 -11.38
N PHE A 61 2.06 8.47 -10.72
CA PHE A 61 2.45 8.45 -9.31
C PHE A 61 3.87 8.94 -9.10
N PHE A 62 4.82 8.58 -9.97
CA PHE A 62 6.18 9.14 -9.91
C PHE A 62 6.15 10.67 -10.04
N ARG A 63 5.37 11.19 -10.97
CA ARG A 63 5.19 12.63 -11.18
C ARG A 63 4.47 13.32 -10.02
N ASP A 64 3.30 12.80 -9.59
CA ASP A 64 2.51 13.37 -8.51
C ASP A 64 3.30 13.41 -7.20
N LEU A 65 4.06 12.36 -6.92
CA LEU A 65 4.88 12.24 -5.73
C LEU A 65 6.27 12.89 -5.88
N LYS A 66 6.59 13.50 -7.05
CA LYS A 66 7.88 14.12 -7.34
C LYS A 66 9.05 13.17 -7.09
N LEU A 67 8.89 11.93 -7.55
CA LEU A 67 9.94 10.90 -7.54
C LEU A 67 10.61 10.84 -8.91
N ASP A 68 11.94 10.68 -8.92
CA ASP A 68 12.65 10.26 -10.12
C ASP A 68 12.31 8.80 -10.44
N ASP A 69 12.35 8.45 -11.72
CA ASP A 69 12.08 7.09 -12.19
C ASP A 69 13.02 6.06 -11.54
N ALA A 70 12.60 4.79 -11.59
CA ALA A 70 13.45 3.70 -11.14
C ALA A 70 14.65 3.55 -12.09
N GLU A 71 15.85 3.36 -11.52
CA GLU A 71 17.07 3.12 -12.28
C GLU A 71 17.05 1.76 -12.97
N VAL A 72 16.24 0.82 -12.47
CA VAL A 72 16.16 -0.55 -12.98
C VAL A 72 14.71 -1.00 -13.15
N TYR A 73 14.38 -1.51 -14.36
CA TYR A 73 13.17 -2.28 -14.60
C TYR A 73 13.55 -3.73 -14.86
N MET A 74 13.07 -4.65 -14.03
CA MET A 74 13.49 -6.07 -14.04
C MET A 74 12.73 -6.90 -15.05
N ASP A 75 11.56 -6.43 -15.53
CA ASP A 75 10.67 -7.13 -16.47
C ASP A 75 10.37 -8.57 -16.04
N ALA A 76 10.03 -8.74 -14.75
CA ALA A 76 9.90 -10.05 -14.14
C ALA A 76 8.49 -10.67 -14.26
N VAL A 77 7.57 -10.01 -14.96
CA VAL A 77 6.22 -10.55 -15.19
C VAL A 77 6.31 -11.80 -16.06
N GLY A 78 5.69 -12.88 -15.63
CA GLY A 78 5.57 -14.14 -16.33
C GLY A 78 4.17 -14.37 -16.90
N ALA A 79 3.95 -15.51 -17.51
CA ALA A 79 2.65 -15.92 -18.05
C ALA A 79 1.62 -16.21 -16.94
N ASP A 80 2.10 -16.61 -15.78
CA ASP A 80 1.28 -16.88 -14.59
C ASP A 80 1.97 -16.38 -13.31
N LEU A 81 1.29 -16.57 -12.18
CA LEU A 81 1.80 -16.15 -10.88
C LEU A 81 3.09 -16.88 -10.49
N GLY A 82 3.16 -18.18 -10.75
CA GLY A 82 4.33 -19.00 -10.43
C GLY A 82 5.56 -18.57 -11.20
N GLU A 83 5.41 -18.32 -12.50
CA GLU A 83 6.50 -17.81 -13.35
C GLU A 83 6.91 -16.39 -12.90
N THR A 84 5.96 -15.52 -12.59
CA THR A 84 6.24 -14.16 -12.09
C THR A 84 7.06 -14.20 -10.82
N VAL A 85 6.70 -15.01 -9.84
CA VAL A 85 7.44 -15.19 -8.58
C VAL A 85 8.84 -15.75 -8.85
N GLY A 86 8.95 -16.79 -9.67
CA GLY A 86 10.23 -17.36 -10.07
C GLY A 86 11.15 -16.34 -10.75
N ASN A 87 10.60 -15.55 -11.66
CA ASN A 87 11.31 -14.48 -12.38
C ASN A 87 11.79 -13.37 -11.44
N ILE A 88 10.99 -12.95 -10.46
CA ILE A 88 11.38 -11.94 -9.47
C ILE A 88 12.60 -12.43 -8.68
N ILE A 89 12.58 -13.67 -8.19
CA ILE A 89 13.71 -14.25 -7.45
C ILE A 89 14.95 -14.35 -8.34
N ALA A 90 14.81 -14.86 -9.56
CA ALA A 90 15.94 -15.03 -10.48
C ALA A 90 16.54 -13.68 -10.93
N ALA A 91 15.69 -12.70 -11.28
CA ALA A 91 16.14 -11.39 -11.72
C ALA A 91 16.80 -10.60 -10.58
N SER A 92 16.20 -10.62 -9.37
CA SER A 92 16.80 -9.97 -8.20
C SER A 92 18.13 -10.59 -7.80
N TYR A 93 18.30 -11.91 -7.92
CA TYR A 93 19.58 -12.57 -7.66
C TYR A 93 20.67 -12.07 -8.62
N LYS A 94 20.38 -12.01 -9.92
CA LYS A 94 21.31 -11.49 -10.93
C LYS A 94 21.64 -10.01 -10.69
N LEU A 95 20.62 -9.19 -10.42
CA LEU A 95 20.79 -7.77 -10.14
C LEU A 95 21.72 -7.56 -8.92
N MET A 96 21.43 -8.23 -7.81
CA MET A 96 22.23 -8.10 -6.58
C MET A 96 23.65 -8.67 -6.74
N THR A 97 23.83 -9.70 -7.55
CA THR A 97 25.18 -10.24 -7.87
C THR A 97 26.01 -9.24 -8.66
N SER A 98 25.38 -8.51 -9.60
CA SER A 98 26.04 -7.46 -10.39
C SER A 98 26.34 -6.24 -9.53
N LEU A 99 25.33 -5.70 -8.81
CA LEU A 99 25.42 -4.45 -8.07
C LEU A 99 26.20 -4.55 -6.76
N LYS A 100 26.12 -5.71 -6.08
CA LYS A 100 26.69 -5.93 -4.73
C LYS A 100 26.30 -4.86 -3.73
N PRO A 101 24.99 -4.66 -3.45
CA PRO A 101 24.55 -3.68 -2.48
C PRO A 101 24.96 -4.08 -1.05
N ASP A 102 25.13 -3.07 -0.18
CA ASP A 102 25.40 -3.29 1.24
C ASP A 102 24.13 -3.65 2.01
N ALA A 103 22.96 -3.22 1.51
CA ALA A 103 21.67 -3.48 2.12
C ALA A 103 20.54 -3.51 1.08
N LEU A 104 19.48 -4.25 1.41
CA LEU A 104 18.20 -4.28 0.67
C LEU A 104 17.09 -3.70 1.55
N LEU A 105 16.30 -2.79 1.00
CA LEU A 105 15.04 -2.32 1.58
C LEU A 105 13.86 -2.82 0.74
N ILE A 106 12.88 -3.41 1.39
CA ILE A 106 11.63 -3.86 0.80
C ILE A 106 10.46 -3.44 1.69
N LEU A 107 9.25 -3.40 1.09
CA LEU A 107 8.03 -3.05 1.81
C LEU A 107 6.94 -4.08 1.57
N GLY A 108 6.29 -4.51 2.65
CA GLY A 108 5.01 -5.24 2.64
C GLY A 108 5.14 -6.66 2.11
N ASP A 109 4.19 -7.04 1.28
CA ASP A 109 3.79 -8.41 1.04
C ASP A 109 3.52 -8.75 -0.43
N THR A 110 3.65 -7.79 -1.33
CA THR A 110 3.51 -8.06 -2.76
C THR A 110 4.66 -8.94 -3.24
N ASN A 111 4.55 -9.52 -4.44
CA ASN A 111 5.57 -10.47 -4.91
C ASN A 111 6.98 -9.89 -4.98
N SER A 112 7.13 -8.56 -5.08
CA SER A 112 8.43 -7.87 -5.05
C SER A 112 9.23 -8.17 -3.79
N CYS A 113 8.56 -8.35 -2.63
CA CYS A 113 9.21 -8.64 -1.35
C CYS A 113 9.97 -9.98 -1.36
N LEU A 114 9.59 -10.92 -2.24
CA LEU A 114 10.27 -12.22 -2.38
C LEU A 114 11.71 -12.10 -2.92
N SER A 115 12.10 -10.92 -3.42
CA SER A 115 13.50 -10.58 -3.68
C SER A 115 14.40 -10.72 -2.44
N ALA A 116 13.81 -10.68 -1.23
CA ALA A 116 14.48 -10.99 0.03
C ALA A 116 15.15 -12.39 0.05
N ILE A 117 14.59 -13.38 -0.66
CA ILE A 117 15.17 -14.71 -0.80
C ILE A 117 16.55 -14.62 -1.45
N SER A 118 16.67 -13.83 -2.51
CA SER A 118 17.94 -13.59 -3.21
C SER A 118 18.96 -12.88 -2.33
N ALA A 119 18.53 -11.82 -1.63
CA ALA A 119 19.41 -11.11 -0.70
C ALA A 119 19.91 -12.00 0.43
N LYS A 120 19.03 -12.84 0.99
CA LYS A 120 19.39 -13.80 2.04
C LYS A 120 20.46 -14.79 1.57
N ARG A 121 20.32 -15.29 0.34
CA ARG A 121 21.31 -16.20 -0.27
C ARG A 121 22.66 -15.55 -0.56
N LEU A 122 22.65 -14.25 -0.82
CA LEU A 122 23.85 -13.44 -1.09
C LEU A 122 24.44 -12.78 0.17
N HIS A 123 23.86 -13.07 1.34
CA HIS A 123 24.27 -12.49 2.62
C HIS A 123 24.22 -10.96 2.63
N ILE A 124 23.21 -10.39 2.01
CA ILE A 124 22.94 -8.95 2.01
C ILE A 124 21.94 -8.66 3.14
N PRO A 125 22.23 -7.74 4.06
CA PRO A 125 21.29 -7.30 5.10
C PRO A 125 19.95 -6.85 4.56
N ILE A 126 18.85 -7.39 5.09
CA ILE A 126 17.49 -7.18 4.63
C ILE A 126 16.73 -6.35 5.67
N PHE A 127 16.18 -5.21 5.24
CA PHE A 127 15.29 -4.35 6.01
C PHE A 127 13.89 -4.45 5.41
N HIS A 128 12.93 -4.94 6.22
CA HIS A 128 11.57 -5.17 5.78
C HIS A 128 10.61 -4.22 6.49
N MET A 129 10.06 -3.24 5.76
CA MET A 129 9.01 -2.35 6.25
C MET A 129 7.63 -3.02 6.13
N GLU A 130 6.68 -2.58 6.95
CA GLU A 130 5.35 -3.19 7.10
C GLU A 130 5.40 -4.63 7.65
N ALA A 131 6.48 -4.97 8.33
CA ALA A 131 6.67 -6.29 8.90
C ALA A 131 5.67 -6.58 10.04
N GLY A 132 5.23 -7.83 10.13
CA GLY A 132 4.36 -8.30 11.21
C GLY A 132 2.88 -8.02 11.05
N ASN A 133 2.44 -7.40 9.98
CA ASN A 133 1.01 -7.26 9.69
C ASN A 133 0.41 -8.63 9.38
N ARG A 134 -0.80 -8.89 9.89
CA ARG A 134 -1.51 -10.17 9.71
C ARG A 134 -3.00 -9.93 9.52
N CYS A 135 -3.58 -10.50 8.49
CA CYS A 135 -5.04 -10.59 8.34
C CYS A 135 -5.59 -11.98 8.71
N LYS A 136 -4.69 -12.97 8.87
CA LYS A 136 -5.03 -14.38 9.18
C LYS A 136 -5.93 -15.05 8.13
N ASP A 137 -5.96 -14.52 6.92
CA ASP A 137 -6.62 -15.10 5.77
C ASP A 137 -5.58 -15.77 4.87
N GLU A 138 -5.46 -17.08 4.98
CA GLU A 138 -4.45 -17.85 4.23
C GLU A 138 -4.82 -18.06 2.75
N CYS A 139 -6.02 -17.65 2.33
CA CYS A 139 -6.39 -17.62 0.92
C CYS A 139 -5.69 -16.48 0.18
N LEU A 140 -5.18 -15.48 0.90
CA LEU A 140 -4.45 -14.36 0.31
C LEU A 140 -2.97 -14.70 0.09
N PRO A 141 -2.47 -14.64 -1.16
CA PRO A 141 -1.05 -14.89 -1.43
C PRO A 141 -0.12 -13.95 -0.65
N GLU A 142 -0.57 -12.75 -0.36
CA GLU A 142 0.15 -11.77 0.45
C GLU A 142 0.40 -12.26 1.89
N GLU A 143 -0.51 -13.01 2.49
CA GLU A 143 -0.30 -13.55 3.83
C GLU A 143 0.85 -14.58 3.86
N THR A 144 0.98 -15.39 2.82
CA THR A 144 2.11 -16.30 2.64
C THR A 144 3.42 -15.51 2.47
N ASN A 145 3.43 -14.51 1.60
CA ASN A 145 4.60 -13.66 1.35
C ASN A 145 5.09 -12.97 2.63
N ARG A 146 4.17 -12.38 3.42
CA ARG A 146 4.49 -11.74 4.71
C ARG A 146 5.23 -12.68 5.64
N ARG A 147 4.68 -13.89 5.85
CA ARG A 147 5.28 -14.89 6.75
C ARG A 147 6.67 -15.27 6.32
N ILE A 148 6.88 -15.51 5.03
CA ILE A 148 8.20 -15.85 4.49
C ILE A 148 9.17 -14.69 4.76
N VAL A 149 8.81 -13.49 4.37
CA VAL A 149 9.72 -12.34 4.38
C VAL A 149 10.01 -11.84 5.78
N ASP A 150 9.04 -11.85 6.69
CA ASP A 150 9.27 -11.53 8.10
C ASP A 150 10.33 -12.44 8.72
N ILE A 151 10.27 -13.75 8.43
CA ILE A 151 11.20 -14.74 9.02
C ILE A 151 12.60 -14.60 8.46
N ILE A 152 12.74 -14.36 7.16
CA ILE A 152 14.07 -14.30 6.53
C ILE A 152 14.73 -12.93 6.62
N SER A 153 13.98 -11.86 6.90
CA SER A 153 14.53 -10.51 7.05
C SER A 153 15.42 -10.38 8.28
N ASP A 154 16.45 -9.58 8.16
CA ASP A 154 17.42 -9.39 9.25
C ASP A 154 16.97 -8.32 10.23
N VAL A 155 16.25 -7.29 9.73
CA VAL A 155 15.66 -6.21 10.52
C VAL A 155 14.22 -5.99 10.08
N ASN A 156 13.28 -6.14 11.00
CA ASN A 156 11.86 -5.93 10.78
C ASN A 156 11.42 -4.54 11.28
N LEU A 157 10.81 -3.75 10.39
CA LEU A 157 10.32 -2.42 10.64
C LEU A 157 8.80 -2.45 10.65
N ALA A 158 8.25 -2.70 11.84
CA ALA A 158 6.82 -2.81 12.06
C ALA A 158 6.16 -1.42 12.09
N TYR A 159 4.90 -1.33 11.67
CA TYR A 159 4.15 -0.08 11.78
C TYR A 159 3.63 0.16 13.19
N SER A 160 3.25 -0.89 13.90
CA SER A 160 2.57 -0.79 15.19
C SER A 160 3.10 -1.79 16.22
N GLU A 161 2.71 -1.56 17.47
CA GLU A 161 2.95 -2.54 18.54
C GLU A 161 2.18 -3.85 18.33
N HIS A 162 1.04 -3.83 17.66
CA HIS A 162 0.33 -5.06 17.26
C HIS A 162 1.20 -5.90 16.34
N ALA A 163 1.76 -5.30 15.29
CA ALA A 163 2.64 -5.99 14.36
C ALA A 163 3.90 -6.52 15.06
N ARG A 164 4.53 -5.72 15.94
CA ARG A 164 5.70 -6.15 16.71
C ARG A 164 5.41 -7.36 17.62
N ARG A 165 4.21 -7.42 18.23
CA ARG A 165 3.79 -8.57 19.03
C ARG A 165 3.67 -9.83 18.19
N TYR A 166 3.06 -9.76 16.99
CA TYR A 166 3.01 -10.90 16.08
C TYR A 166 4.40 -11.40 15.68
N LEU A 167 5.35 -10.51 15.41
CA LEU A 167 6.73 -10.91 15.15
C LEU A 167 7.38 -11.60 16.34
N ALA A 168 7.15 -11.11 17.56
CA ALA A 168 7.66 -11.73 18.78
C ALA A 168 7.04 -13.11 19.03
N GLU A 169 5.74 -13.30 18.73
CA GLU A 169 5.08 -14.61 18.79
C GLU A 169 5.68 -15.61 17.79
N CYS A 170 6.17 -15.13 16.64
CA CYS A 170 6.92 -15.96 15.68
C CYS A 170 8.36 -16.26 16.11
N GLY A 171 8.79 -15.82 17.29
CA GLY A 171 10.14 -16.06 17.81
C GLY A 171 11.21 -15.17 17.18
N LEU A 172 10.84 -14.08 16.52
CA LEU A 172 11.80 -13.18 15.89
C LEU A 172 12.50 -12.29 16.92
N PRO A 173 13.79 -11.93 16.71
CA PRO A 173 14.59 -11.25 17.71
C PRO A 173 14.10 -9.81 17.93
N LYS A 174 13.82 -9.47 19.19
CA LYS A 174 13.37 -8.12 19.61
C LYS A 174 14.38 -7.03 19.28
N GLU A 175 15.67 -7.37 19.35
CA GLU A 175 16.81 -6.48 19.12
C GLU A 175 16.92 -6.02 17.65
N ARG A 176 16.16 -6.64 16.76
CA ARG A 176 16.12 -6.32 15.33
C ARG A 176 14.70 -6.10 14.82
N THR A 177 13.79 -5.75 15.74
CA THR A 177 12.39 -5.43 15.43
C THR A 177 12.04 -4.06 15.99
N TYR A 178 11.80 -3.09 15.12
CA TYR A 178 11.55 -1.70 15.47
C TYR A 178 10.16 -1.26 15.03
N VAL A 179 9.48 -0.46 15.83
CA VAL A 179 8.25 0.23 15.44
C VAL A 179 8.61 1.56 14.83
N THR A 180 8.43 1.69 13.52
CA THR A 180 8.72 2.92 12.79
C THR A 180 7.49 3.79 12.59
N GLY A 181 6.30 3.24 12.70
CA GLY A 181 5.08 3.85 12.23
C GLY A 181 4.84 3.60 10.73
N SER A 182 3.63 3.88 10.27
CA SER A 182 3.32 3.87 8.84
C SER A 182 3.87 5.12 8.15
N PRO A 183 4.46 5.01 6.96
CA PRO A 183 4.96 6.16 6.20
C PRO A 183 3.84 7.02 5.59
N MET A 184 2.57 6.59 5.63
CA MET A 184 1.47 7.28 4.94
C MET A 184 1.23 8.70 5.46
N ALA A 185 1.36 8.95 6.78
CA ALA A 185 1.20 10.31 7.32
C ALA A 185 2.24 11.27 6.74
N GLU A 186 3.50 10.83 6.65
CA GLU A 186 4.59 11.62 6.05
C GLU A 186 4.31 11.91 4.57
N VAL A 187 3.84 10.91 3.82
CA VAL A 187 3.47 11.07 2.39
C VAL A 187 2.28 12.01 2.22
N LEU A 188 1.22 11.85 3.01
CA LEU A 188 0.04 12.71 2.94
C LEU A 188 0.38 14.15 3.35
N ARG A 189 1.19 14.33 4.39
CA ARG A 189 1.66 15.65 4.83
C ARG A 189 2.48 16.36 3.76
N ALA A 190 3.41 15.66 3.14
CA ALA A 190 4.26 16.22 2.08
C ALA A 190 3.47 16.66 0.84
N ASN A 191 2.29 16.08 0.63
CA ASN A 191 1.43 16.34 -0.54
C ASN A 191 0.12 17.09 -0.20
N LEU A 192 -0.07 17.51 1.06
CA LEU A 192 -1.36 18.05 1.52
C LEU A 192 -1.77 19.33 0.80
N THR A 193 -0.80 20.15 0.42
CA THR A 193 -1.05 21.40 -0.34
C THR A 193 -1.62 21.09 -1.73
N GLU A 194 -1.00 20.17 -2.44
CA GLU A 194 -1.43 19.73 -3.78
C GLU A 194 -2.77 18.98 -3.73
N ILE A 195 -2.99 18.16 -2.71
CA ILE A 195 -4.27 17.49 -2.45
C ILE A 195 -5.38 18.54 -2.27
N LYS A 196 -5.16 19.53 -1.40
CA LYS A 196 -6.15 20.59 -1.17
C LYS A 196 -6.41 21.44 -2.41
N ALA A 197 -5.40 21.66 -3.24
CA ALA A 197 -5.48 22.47 -4.45
C ALA A 197 -6.09 21.72 -5.65
N SER A 198 -6.28 20.40 -5.58
CA SER A 198 -6.86 19.63 -6.69
C SER A 198 -8.25 20.14 -7.06
N ASP A 199 -8.47 20.34 -8.36
CA ASP A 199 -9.72 20.77 -8.96
C ASP A 199 -10.65 19.61 -9.39
N VAL A 200 -10.34 18.39 -8.94
CA VAL A 200 -11.02 17.16 -9.36
C VAL A 200 -12.54 17.21 -9.20
N LEU A 201 -13.04 17.85 -8.15
CA LEU A 201 -14.50 18.01 -7.97
C LEU A 201 -15.12 18.77 -9.14
N THR A 202 -14.49 19.86 -9.59
CA THR A 202 -14.95 20.65 -10.73
C THR A 202 -14.87 19.87 -12.03
N ARG A 203 -13.73 19.18 -12.27
CA ARG A 203 -13.52 18.35 -13.47
C ARG A 203 -14.54 17.21 -13.58
N LEU A 204 -14.89 16.60 -12.46
CA LEU A 204 -15.84 15.49 -12.40
C LEU A 204 -17.29 15.95 -12.16
N LYS A 205 -17.53 17.27 -12.05
CA LYS A 205 -18.86 17.86 -11.78
C LYS A 205 -19.50 17.29 -10.51
N LEU A 206 -18.70 17.07 -9.47
CA LEU A 206 -19.13 16.58 -8.16
C LEU A 206 -19.22 17.75 -7.17
N GLU A 207 -20.17 17.64 -6.24
CA GLU A 207 -20.33 18.59 -5.14
C GLU A 207 -19.85 17.95 -3.83
N ALA A 208 -19.04 18.69 -3.07
CA ALA A 208 -18.52 18.21 -1.78
C ALA A 208 -19.67 17.79 -0.83
N GLY A 209 -19.54 16.64 -0.21
CA GLY A 209 -20.54 16.07 0.67
C GLY A 209 -21.78 15.48 -0.03
N LYS A 210 -21.80 15.42 -1.36
CA LYS A 210 -22.94 14.90 -2.12
C LYS A 210 -22.60 13.79 -3.09
N TYR A 211 -21.59 12.98 -2.77
CA TYR A 211 -21.26 11.76 -3.50
C TYR A 211 -20.63 10.73 -2.57
N ILE A 212 -20.74 9.47 -2.97
CA ILE A 212 -20.06 8.34 -2.33
C ILE A 212 -18.82 8.01 -3.17
N LEU A 213 -17.67 7.85 -2.53
CA LEU A 213 -16.46 7.38 -3.20
C LEU A 213 -16.31 5.88 -2.96
N LEU A 214 -16.26 5.12 -4.06
CA LEU A 214 -16.07 3.66 -4.03
C LEU A 214 -14.71 3.28 -4.64
N SER A 215 -13.96 2.47 -3.92
CA SER A 215 -12.78 1.77 -4.43
C SER A 215 -12.87 0.30 -4.09
N ALA A 216 -13.06 -0.55 -5.09
CA ALA A 216 -13.18 -2.00 -4.95
C ALA A 216 -12.38 -2.68 -6.07
N HIS A 217 -11.28 -3.34 -5.69
CA HIS A 217 -10.34 -3.90 -6.66
C HIS A 217 -9.68 -5.20 -6.17
N ARG A 218 -9.95 -5.62 -4.94
CA ARG A 218 -9.39 -6.87 -4.40
C ARG A 218 -10.01 -8.08 -5.05
N GLU A 219 -9.18 -9.08 -5.30
CA GLU A 219 -9.56 -10.34 -5.94
C GLU A 219 -10.68 -11.03 -5.17
N GLU A 220 -10.59 -11.08 -3.85
CA GLU A 220 -11.59 -11.67 -2.96
C GLU A 220 -13.00 -11.08 -3.15
N ASN A 221 -13.12 -9.81 -3.52
CA ASN A 221 -14.39 -9.14 -3.70
C ASN A 221 -14.95 -9.26 -5.13
N ILE A 222 -14.09 -9.49 -6.12
CA ILE A 222 -14.49 -9.38 -7.52
C ILE A 222 -14.31 -10.68 -8.34
N ASP A 223 -13.55 -11.67 -7.86
CA ASP A 223 -13.21 -12.84 -8.69
C ASP A 223 -14.29 -13.91 -8.71
N THR A 224 -15.01 -14.13 -7.61
CA THR A 224 -16.15 -15.03 -7.60
C THR A 224 -17.41 -14.32 -8.07
N GLU A 225 -18.29 -15.04 -8.76
CA GLU A 225 -19.58 -14.49 -9.24
C GLU A 225 -20.48 -14.08 -8.08
N GLU A 226 -20.47 -14.85 -7.00
CA GLU A 226 -21.23 -14.60 -5.79
C GLU A 226 -20.82 -13.28 -5.12
N ASN A 227 -19.51 -13.11 -4.85
CA ASN A 227 -19.01 -11.91 -4.21
C ASN A 227 -19.17 -10.67 -5.10
N PHE A 228 -18.89 -10.82 -6.38
CA PHE A 228 -19.08 -9.76 -7.36
C PHE A 228 -20.54 -9.28 -7.40
N THR A 229 -21.49 -10.19 -7.50
CA THR A 229 -22.92 -9.87 -7.53
C THR A 229 -23.39 -9.26 -6.22
N SER A 230 -22.94 -9.80 -5.09
CA SER A 230 -23.24 -9.28 -3.76
C SER A 230 -22.76 -7.83 -3.60
N LEU A 231 -21.49 -7.58 -3.92
CA LEU A 231 -20.89 -6.24 -3.82
C LEU A 231 -21.65 -5.21 -4.70
N PHE A 232 -21.83 -5.48 -5.99
CA PHE A 232 -22.45 -4.49 -6.88
C PHE A 232 -23.94 -4.32 -6.67
N THR A 233 -24.64 -5.36 -6.14
CA THR A 233 -26.01 -5.18 -5.63
C THR A 233 -26.04 -4.23 -4.44
N ALA A 234 -25.14 -4.39 -3.48
CA ALA A 234 -25.02 -3.49 -2.34
C ALA A 234 -24.65 -2.05 -2.77
N VAL A 235 -23.78 -1.90 -3.77
CA VAL A 235 -23.42 -0.57 -4.34
C VAL A 235 -24.63 0.10 -4.98
N ASN A 236 -25.42 -0.63 -5.77
CA ASN A 236 -26.67 -0.11 -6.34
C ASN A 236 -27.63 0.35 -5.23
N LYS A 237 -27.74 -0.42 -4.16
CA LYS A 237 -28.59 -0.07 -3.01
C LYS A 237 -28.08 1.15 -2.23
N LEU A 238 -26.77 1.36 -2.13
CA LEU A 238 -26.22 2.60 -1.59
C LEU A 238 -26.61 3.81 -2.44
N ALA A 239 -26.47 3.73 -3.77
CA ALA A 239 -26.85 4.79 -4.68
C ALA A 239 -28.35 5.11 -4.59
N GLU A 240 -29.21 4.09 -4.51
CA GLU A 240 -30.65 4.23 -4.33
C GLU A 240 -31.00 4.90 -2.99
N LYS A 241 -30.45 4.38 -1.89
CA LYS A 241 -30.76 4.81 -0.54
C LYS A 241 -30.41 6.25 -0.26
N TYR A 242 -29.22 6.68 -0.64
CA TYR A 242 -28.77 8.06 -0.41
C TYR A 242 -29.12 9.00 -1.55
N ASN A 243 -29.64 8.48 -2.66
CA ASN A 243 -29.96 9.23 -3.88
C ASN A 243 -28.81 10.15 -4.31
N MET A 244 -27.58 9.63 -4.32
CA MET A 244 -26.34 10.35 -4.62
C MET A 244 -25.53 9.62 -5.68
N PRO A 245 -24.67 10.34 -6.46
CA PRO A 245 -23.68 9.70 -7.30
C PRO A 245 -22.72 8.82 -6.47
N VAL A 246 -22.40 7.64 -6.99
CA VAL A 246 -21.32 6.79 -6.50
C VAL A 246 -20.19 6.87 -7.52
N LEU A 247 -19.12 7.58 -7.17
CA LEU A 247 -17.92 7.61 -8.00
C LEU A 247 -17.11 6.35 -7.74
N TYR A 248 -17.10 5.45 -8.69
CA TYR A 248 -16.33 4.21 -8.62
C TYR A 248 -15.00 4.38 -9.33
N SER A 249 -13.90 4.46 -8.55
CA SER A 249 -12.52 4.36 -9.06
C SER A 249 -12.28 2.92 -9.51
N CYS A 250 -12.58 2.67 -10.78
CA CYS A 250 -12.71 1.33 -11.34
C CYS A 250 -11.40 0.87 -12.00
N HIS A 251 -10.79 -0.17 -11.44
CA HIS A 251 -9.62 -0.80 -12.07
C HIS A 251 -10.01 -1.44 -13.41
N PRO A 252 -9.15 -1.44 -14.44
CA PRO A 252 -9.46 -2.05 -15.74
C PRO A 252 -10.00 -3.49 -15.67
N ARG A 253 -9.45 -4.31 -14.75
CA ARG A 253 -9.93 -5.67 -14.49
C ARG A 253 -11.40 -5.71 -14.04
N SER A 254 -11.77 -4.82 -13.11
CA SER A 254 -13.15 -4.75 -12.59
C SER A 254 -14.11 -4.24 -13.66
N ARG A 255 -13.67 -3.29 -14.49
CA ARG A 255 -14.46 -2.79 -15.63
C ARG A 255 -14.76 -3.90 -16.63
N LYS A 256 -13.71 -4.62 -17.04
CA LYS A 256 -13.85 -5.76 -17.96
C LYS A 256 -14.83 -6.79 -17.42
N ARG A 257 -14.74 -7.13 -16.14
CA ARG A 257 -15.65 -8.08 -15.50
C ARG A 257 -17.10 -7.57 -15.46
N LEU A 258 -17.32 -6.29 -15.19
CA LEU A 258 -18.65 -5.67 -15.24
C LEU A 258 -19.26 -5.77 -16.64
N GLU A 259 -18.47 -5.53 -17.68
CA GLU A 259 -18.91 -5.66 -19.08
C GLU A 259 -19.23 -7.12 -19.43
N GLU A 260 -18.37 -8.06 -19.05
CA GLU A 260 -18.54 -9.50 -19.32
C GLU A 260 -19.70 -10.13 -18.56
N SER A 261 -19.96 -9.72 -17.32
CA SER A 261 -21.05 -10.25 -16.49
C SER A 261 -22.43 -9.79 -16.93
N GLY A 262 -22.52 -8.69 -17.69
CA GLY A 262 -23.79 -8.05 -18.04
C GLY A 262 -24.54 -7.47 -16.82
N PHE A 263 -23.88 -7.32 -15.65
CA PHE A 263 -24.47 -6.74 -14.45
C PHE A 263 -24.85 -5.27 -14.68
N LYS A 264 -26.08 -4.91 -14.34
CA LYS A 264 -26.58 -3.55 -14.51
C LYS A 264 -26.33 -2.71 -13.26
N LEU A 265 -25.41 -1.79 -13.39
CA LEU A 265 -25.20 -0.75 -12.38
C LEU A 265 -26.35 0.26 -12.42
N ASP A 266 -26.67 0.82 -11.24
CA ASP A 266 -27.56 1.97 -11.14
C ASP A 266 -26.99 3.16 -11.93
N ASN A 267 -27.85 3.97 -12.52
CA ASN A 267 -27.45 5.11 -13.37
C ASN A 267 -26.65 6.20 -12.60
N ARG A 268 -26.69 6.18 -11.28
CA ARG A 268 -25.91 7.06 -10.40
C ARG A 268 -24.49 6.55 -10.12
N VAL A 269 -24.19 5.29 -10.51
CA VAL A 269 -22.83 4.72 -10.36
C VAL A 269 -21.98 5.15 -11.56
N ILE A 270 -21.01 6.02 -11.30
CA ILE A 270 -20.12 6.59 -12.31
C ILE A 270 -18.81 5.82 -12.28
N GLN A 271 -18.55 5.00 -13.30
CA GLN A 271 -17.28 4.30 -13.45
C GLN A 271 -16.23 5.27 -13.98
N HIS A 272 -15.16 5.46 -13.23
CA HIS A 272 -14.03 6.31 -13.59
C HIS A 272 -12.74 5.50 -13.58
N GLU A 273 -11.82 5.82 -14.47
CA GLU A 273 -10.48 5.23 -14.43
C GLU A 273 -9.77 5.53 -13.10
N PRO A 274 -8.78 4.72 -12.70
CA PRO A 274 -8.03 5.00 -11.48
C PRO A 274 -7.48 6.42 -11.47
N LEU A 275 -7.70 7.11 -10.37
CA LEU A 275 -7.31 8.50 -10.17
C LEU A 275 -5.87 8.59 -9.67
N GLY A 276 -5.21 9.72 -9.92
CA GLY A 276 -3.91 10.05 -9.33
C GLY A 276 -4.00 10.26 -7.82
N PHE A 277 -2.85 10.32 -7.17
CA PHE A 277 -2.76 10.37 -5.70
C PHE A 277 -3.45 11.61 -5.12
N HIS A 278 -3.20 12.80 -5.69
CA HIS A 278 -3.78 14.05 -5.19
C HIS A 278 -5.30 14.09 -5.38
N ASP A 279 -5.78 13.69 -6.54
CA ASP A 279 -7.21 13.69 -6.87
C ASP A 279 -7.99 12.71 -6.00
N TYR A 280 -7.47 11.49 -5.82
CA TYR A 280 -8.14 10.48 -4.99
C TYR A 280 -8.27 10.94 -3.54
N ASN A 281 -7.19 11.48 -2.96
CA ASN A 281 -7.21 12.00 -1.59
C ASN A 281 -8.12 13.23 -1.44
N LYS A 282 -8.16 14.12 -2.44
CA LYS A 282 -9.13 15.24 -2.45
C LYS A 282 -10.57 14.75 -2.44
N LEU A 283 -10.85 13.70 -3.21
CA LEU A 283 -12.17 13.08 -3.23
C LEU A 283 -12.53 12.42 -1.90
N GLN A 284 -11.59 11.75 -1.24
CA GLN A 284 -11.81 11.19 0.11
C GLN A 284 -12.19 12.28 1.11
N MET A 285 -11.41 13.35 1.19
CA MET A 285 -11.67 14.48 2.11
C MET A 285 -13.04 15.12 1.92
N SER A 286 -13.55 15.08 0.69
CA SER A 286 -14.77 15.79 0.30
C SER A 286 -15.98 14.86 0.15
N ALA A 287 -15.82 13.56 0.40
CA ALA A 287 -16.91 12.59 0.21
C ALA A 287 -17.98 12.67 1.31
N PHE A 288 -19.22 12.33 0.93
CA PHE A 288 -20.28 12.02 1.88
C PHE A 288 -19.96 10.73 2.65
N LEU A 289 -19.47 9.72 1.93
CA LEU A 289 -19.08 8.40 2.44
C LEU A 289 -17.96 7.83 1.57
N VAL A 290 -16.98 7.21 2.19
CA VAL A 290 -15.93 6.44 1.50
C VAL A 290 -16.15 4.96 1.78
N VAL A 291 -16.25 4.17 0.72
CA VAL A 291 -16.36 2.72 0.75
C VAL A 291 -15.16 2.14 0.01
N SER A 292 -14.31 1.37 0.69
CA SER A 292 -13.06 0.91 0.07
C SER A 292 -12.59 -0.43 0.62
N ASP A 293 -11.97 -1.25 -0.23
CA ASP A 293 -11.22 -2.44 0.16
C ASP A 293 -9.69 -2.20 0.25
N SER A 294 -9.27 -0.94 0.12
CA SER A 294 -7.85 -0.57 0.19
C SER A 294 -7.26 -0.81 1.59
N GLY A 295 -6.06 -1.37 1.63
CA GLY A 295 -5.30 -1.52 2.88
C GLY A 295 -4.84 -0.19 3.49
N THR A 296 -4.85 0.92 2.73
CA THR A 296 -4.45 2.25 3.20
C THR A 296 -5.60 3.07 3.78
N LEU A 297 -6.85 2.65 3.58
CA LEU A 297 -8.02 3.37 4.10
C LEU A 297 -7.93 3.70 5.60
N PRO A 298 -7.49 2.79 6.48
CA PRO A 298 -7.34 3.10 7.90
C PRO A 298 -6.29 4.19 8.18
N GLU A 299 -5.18 4.16 7.45
CA GLU A 299 -4.09 5.13 7.59
C GLU A 299 -4.53 6.52 7.11
N GLU A 300 -5.22 6.57 5.96
CA GLU A 300 -5.80 7.79 5.38
C GLU A 300 -6.88 8.37 6.28
N SER A 301 -7.81 7.54 6.77
CA SER A 301 -8.86 7.97 7.71
C SER A 301 -8.26 8.56 8.98
N SER A 302 -7.30 7.88 9.60
CA SER A 302 -6.59 8.34 10.79
C SER A 302 -5.93 9.71 10.57
N PHE A 303 -5.22 9.87 9.44
CA PHE A 303 -4.58 11.14 9.09
C PHE A 303 -5.59 12.28 8.94
N TYR A 304 -6.69 12.06 8.21
CA TYR A 304 -7.70 13.10 8.00
C TYR A 304 -8.53 13.42 9.25
N ILE A 305 -8.67 12.50 10.19
CA ILE A 305 -9.21 12.80 11.53
C ILE A 305 -8.29 13.83 12.21
N SER A 306 -6.98 13.63 12.19
CA SER A 306 -6.03 14.58 12.81
C SER A 306 -5.98 15.93 12.11
N GLU A 307 -6.24 15.99 10.79
CA GLU A 307 -6.30 17.22 10.01
C GLU A 307 -7.63 18.00 10.16
N GLY A 308 -8.55 17.50 10.98
CA GLY A 308 -9.88 18.12 11.14
C GLY A 308 -10.77 18.03 9.89
N SER A 309 -10.46 17.09 9.01
CA SER A 309 -11.21 16.82 7.77
C SER A 309 -11.68 15.36 7.69
N PRO A 310 -12.30 14.81 8.74
CA PRO A 310 -12.70 13.41 8.80
C PRO A 310 -13.77 13.09 7.76
N PHE A 311 -13.72 11.89 7.22
CA PHE A 311 -14.75 11.33 6.35
C PHE A 311 -15.32 10.03 6.94
N PRO A 312 -16.60 9.67 6.72
CA PRO A 312 -17.12 8.37 7.07
C PRO A 312 -16.41 7.30 6.26
N ALA A 313 -15.74 6.36 6.93
CA ALA A 313 -14.95 5.31 6.29
C ALA A 313 -15.57 3.93 6.55
N VAL A 314 -15.90 3.21 5.48
CA VAL A 314 -16.36 1.82 5.51
C VAL A 314 -15.40 0.96 4.70
N CYS A 315 -14.80 -0.02 5.36
CA CYS A 315 -13.91 -1.00 4.75
C CYS A 315 -14.70 -2.25 4.37
N ILE A 316 -14.79 -2.53 3.07
CA ILE A 316 -15.52 -3.69 2.52
C ILE A 316 -14.63 -4.93 2.45
N ARG A 317 -14.26 -5.43 3.62
CA ARG A 317 -13.42 -6.62 3.80
C ARG A 317 -13.94 -7.47 4.93
N THR A 318 -13.63 -8.77 4.90
CA THR A 318 -13.96 -9.72 5.98
C THR A 318 -12.93 -9.72 7.11
N SER A 319 -11.72 -9.23 6.82
CA SER A 319 -10.61 -9.13 7.77
C SER A 319 -9.77 -7.89 7.51
N THR A 320 -8.92 -7.53 8.47
CA THR A 320 -8.00 -6.40 8.33
C THR A 320 -6.65 -6.74 8.93
N GLU A 321 -5.60 -6.29 8.26
CA GLU A 321 -4.23 -6.29 8.79
C GLU A 321 -3.91 -5.04 9.64
N ARG A 322 -4.95 -4.23 9.95
CA ARG A 322 -4.85 -2.94 10.69
C ARG A 322 -5.72 -2.94 11.96
N PRO A 323 -5.57 -3.91 12.89
CA PRO A 323 -6.41 -3.99 14.08
C PRO A 323 -6.29 -2.75 14.99
N GLU A 324 -5.12 -2.11 15.00
CA GLU A 324 -4.87 -0.89 15.77
C GLU A 324 -5.77 0.28 15.38
N ALA A 325 -6.21 0.34 14.13
CA ALA A 325 -7.14 1.38 13.68
C ALA A 325 -8.58 1.12 14.14
N LEU A 326 -8.97 -0.15 14.26
CA LEU A 326 -10.25 -0.53 14.88
C LEU A 326 -10.26 -0.17 16.36
N ASP A 327 -9.13 -0.33 17.07
CA ASP A 327 -8.99 0.07 18.49
C ASP A 327 -9.24 1.58 18.69
N LYS A 328 -9.10 2.38 17.64
CA LYS A 328 -9.29 3.84 17.67
C LYS A 328 -10.59 4.30 17.02
N GLY A 329 -11.29 3.42 16.33
CA GLY A 329 -12.54 3.74 15.65
C GLY A 329 -12.36 4.57 14.37
N ASP A 330 -11.23 4.41 13.68
CA ASP A 330 -10.92 5.18 12.47
C ASP A 330 -11.80 4.81 11.29
N PHE A 331 -12.36 3.60 11.27
CA PHE A 331 -13.22 3.11 10.20
C PHE A 331 -14.15 1.99 10.71
N ILE A 332 -15.15 1.65 9.91
CA ILE A 332 -16.03 0.49 10.16
C ILE A 332 -15.65 -0.63 9.21
N LEU A 333 -15.32 -1.82 9.74
CA LEU A 333 -15.14 -3.03 8.96
C LEU A 333 -16.50 -3.64 8.64
N ALA A 334 -16.84 -3.74 7.37
CA ALA A 334 -18.06 -4.33 6.86
C ALA A 334 -17.76 -5.38 5.79
N GLY A 335 -18.63 -6.36 5.65
CA GLY A 335 -18.58 -7.26 4.50
C GLY A 335 -19.06 -6.58 3.22
N ILE A 336 -19.20 -7.38 2.18
CA ILE A 336 -19.67 -6.96 0.85
C ILE A 336 -21.17 -7.21 0.65
N ASP A 337 -21.85 -7.85 1.62
CA ASP A 337 -23.28 -8.11 1.50
C ASP A 337 -24.12 -6.85 1.73
N GLU A 338 -25.28 -6.79 1.07
CA GLU A 338 -26.15 -5.61 1.06
C GLU A 338 -26.49 -5.14 2.49
N LYS A 339 -26.90 -6.06 3.35
CA LYS A 339 -27.36 -5.71 4.71
C LYS A 339 -26.23 -5.12 5.55
N SER A 340 -25.08 -5.80 5.60
CA SER A 340 -23.93 -5.37 6.38
C SER A 340 -23.39 -4.03 5.88
N LEU A 341 -23.28 -3.86 4.56
CA LEU A 341 -22.76 -2.62 3.98
C LEU A 341 -23.70 -1.43 4.23
N LEU A 342 -25.00 -1.61 4.05
CA LEU A 342 -25.98 -0.53 4.30
C LEU A 342 -26.03 -0.13 5.77
N GLN A 343 -25.96 -1.09 6.70
CA GLN A 343 -25.92 -0.80 8.13
C GLN A 343 -24.63 -0.08 8.54
N ALA A 344 -23.49 -0.52 8.03
CA ALA A 344 -22.21 0.14 8.27
C ALA A 344 -22.18 1.58 7.72
N ALA A 345 -22.72 1.78 6.51
CA ALA A 345 -22.82 3.09 5.89
C ALA A 345 -23.68 4.05 6.72
N ASP A 346 -24.88 3.60 7.18
CA ASP A 346 -25.75 4.39 8.05
C ASP A 346 -25.04 4.79 9.34
N THR A 347 -24.37 3.82 9.97
CA THR A 347 -23.63 4.05 11.21
C THR A 347 -22.52 5.06 11.01
N ALA A 348 -21.68 4.89 9.96
CA ALA A 348 -20.57 5.81 9.66
C ALA A 348 -21.06 7.24 9.40
N VAL A 349 -22.14 7.39 8.63
CA VAL A 349 -22.74 8.69 8.33
C VAL A 349 -23.33 9.32 9.60
N MET A 350 -23.99 8.54 10.46
CA MET A 350 -24.57 9.03 11.71
C MET A 350 -23.47 9.46 12.69
N LEU A 351 -22.40 8.69 12.83
CA LEU A 351 -21.24 9.05 13.66
C LEU A 351 -20.66 10.40 13.21
N LYS A 352 -20.43 10.59 11.90
CA LYS A 352 -19.99 11.89 11.39
C LYS A 352 -20.95 13.03 11.74
N LYS A 353 -22.25 12.82 11.57
CA LYS A 353 -23.28 13.82 11.89
C LYS A 353 -23.27 14.23 13.36
N ASN A 354 -22.94 13.29 14.24
CA ASN A 354 -22.87 13.54 15.67
C ASN A 354 -21.51 14.08 16.13
N GLY A 355 -20.50 14.11 15.26
CA GLY A 355 -19.14 14.51 15.62
C GLY A 355 -18.29 13.39 16.24
N ASP A 356 -18.72 12.14 16.12
CA ASP A 356 -18.06 10.95 16.67
C ASP A 356 -17.11 10.35 15.63
N PHE A 357 -15.90 10.89 15.50
CA PHE A 357 -14.97 10.52 14.41
C PHE A 357 -13.93 9.47 14.77
N GLY A 358 -13.94 8.96 16.02
CA GLY A 358 -12.83 8.16 16.53
C GLY A 358 -11.63 9.03 16.92
N LEU A 359 -10.49 8.39 17.09
CA LEU A 359 -9.23 9.05 17.45
C LEU A 359 -8.13 8.63 16.46
N PRO A 360 -7.22 9.55 16.09
CA PRO A 360 -6.10 9.18 15.22
C PRO A 360 -5.29 8.03 15.81
N THR A 361 -5.00 7.01 15.02
CA THR A 361 -4.15 5.89 15.42
C THR A 361 -2.71 6.34 15.55
N PRO A 362 -2.09 6.29 16.76
CA PRO A 362 -0.74 6.84 16.97
C PRO A 362 0.32 6.27 16.01
N ALA A 363 0.21 4.98 15.67
CA ALA A 363 1.13 4.32 14.74
C ALA A 363 1.09 4.87 13.29
N TYR A 364 0.05 5.66 12.96
CA TYR A 364 -0.15 6.24 11.62
C TYR A 364 0.07 7.75 11.59
N MET A 365 0.60 8.33 12.68
CA MET A 365 0.74 9.78 12.80
C MET A 365 2.20 10.27 12.74
N ASP A 366 3.15 9.34 12.64
CA ASP A 366 4.56 9.69 12.56
C ASP A 366 4.91 10.31 11.19
N GLU A 367 5.40 11.54 11.21
CA GLU A 367 5.82 12.29 9.99
C GLU A 367 7.35 12.25 9.78
N ASN A 368 8.05 11.35 10.47
CA ASN A 368 9.51 11.18 10.39
C ASN A 368 9.92 9.72 10.19
N VAL A 369 9.06 8.93 9.57
CA VAL A 369 9.32 7.52 9.32
C VAL A 369 10.56 7.34 8.43
N SER A 370 10.71 8.17 7.41
CA SER A 370 11.88 8.17 6.52
C SER A 370 13.20 8.40 7.29
N ASP A 371 13.20 9.31 8.28
CA ASP A 371 14.37 9.56 9.13
C ASP A 371 14.72 8.35 10.01
N LYS A 372 13.70 7.68 10.58
CA LYS A 372 13.90 6.46 11.37
C LYS A 372 14.50 5.35 10.51
N VAL A 373 13.93 5.13 9.32
CA VAL A 373 14.39 4.10 8.37
C VAL A 373 15.85 4.33 7.98
N VAL A 374 16.23 5.55 7.60
CA VAL A 374 17.62 5.90 7.27
C VAL A 374 18.57 5.61 8.42
N ARG A 375 18.21 6.00 9.65
CA ARG A 375 19.05 5.78 10.84
C ARG A 375 19.22 4.29 11.15
N ILE A 376 18.15 3.50 11.01
CA ILE A 376 18.18 2.07 11.26
C ILE A 376 19.01 1.37 10.18
N ILE A 377 18.83 1.66 8.90
CA ILE A 377 19.64 1.07 7.82
C ILE A 377 21.11 1.41 8.04
N GLN A 378 21.44 2.68 8.27
CA GLN A 378 22.84 3.10 8.48
C GLN A 378 23.49 2.41 9.67
N GLY A 379 22.77 2.29 10.80
CA GLY A 379 23.32 1.69 12.01
C GLY A 379 23.38 0.17 11.97
N TYR A 380 22.33 -0.47 11.46
CA TYR A 380 22.17 -1.93 11.56
C TYR A 380 22.80 -2.73 10.43
N THR A 381 23.14 -2.15 9.29
CA THR A 381 23.84 -2.86 8.22
C THR A 381 25.14 -3.49 8.75
N GLY A 382 25.96 -2.73 9.47
CA GLY A 382 27.19 -3.25 10.10
C GLY A 382 26.92 -4.27 11.21
N VAL A 383 25.88 -4.05 12.01
CA VAL A 383 25.48 -4.99 13.08
C VAL A 383 25.06 -6.33 12.49
N VAL A 384 24.22 -6.33 11.45
CA VAL A 384 23.79 -7.55 10.77
C VAL A 384 24.99 -8.28 10.14
N ASN A 385 25.87 -7.55 9.45
CA ASN A 385 27.06 -8.14 8.86
C ASN A 385 27.93 -8.84 9.90
N LYS A 386 28.15 -8.19 11.06
CA LYS A 386 28.96 -8.78 12.15
C LYS A 386 28.26 -9.94 12.86
N MET A 387 26.98 -9.77 13.23
CA MET A 387 26.29 -10.71 14.11
C MET A 387 25.65 -11.88 13.38
N VAL A 388 25.18 -11.66 12.16
CA VAL A 388 24.48 -12.68 11.36
C VAL A 388 25.41 -13.31 10.34
N TRP A 389 26.13 -12.49 9.57
CA TRP A 389 26.95 -12.96 8.44
C TRP A 389 28.42 -13.19 8.77
N ARG A 390 28.87 -12.72 9.93
CA ARG A 390 30.28 -12.82 10.39
C ARG A 390 31.28 -12.26 9.37
N LYS A 391 30.90 -11.13 8.76
CA LYS A 391 31.73 -10.37 7.83
C LYS A 391 32.55 -9.31 8.56
#